data_66aede96ee6fc41888bba8147cf6ef1c
#
_entry.id   66aede96ee6fc41888bba8147cf6ef1c
#
_cell.length_a   1.000
_cell.length_b   1.000
_cell.length_c   1.000
_cell.angle_alpha   90.00
_cell.angle_beta   90.00
_cell.angle_gamma   90.00
#
_symmetry.space_group_name_H-M   'P 1'
#
loop_
_entity.id
_entity.type
_entity.pdbx_description
1 polymer ?
#
loop_
_entity_poly.entity_id
_entity_poly.type
_entity_poly.pdbx_seq_one_letter_code
_entity_poly.pdbx_strand_id
1 'polypeptide(L)'
;MEIPKYKIALIVGAGEGLSASLARLFAKQGIRVALAARKIEKLGALCRETGARAFACDATDADEVERLFGMVEREIGTPDIVVYNASGRARGVFTDLVPAEVAQAIAVSAFGGFLVAQQAAKRMLPHKHGAILFTGASASVKGYPQSAPFAMGKFAQRGLAQSMARELSPQGIHVAHFVIDGGIRSTARVEPADRPDSMLDPDAIALSYWNVLQQPRSAWTWELELRPWVEKF
;
A
#
# COMPACT_ATOMS: atom_id res chain seq x y z
N MET A 1 -12.83 -22.89 10.91
CA MET A 1 -12.74 -21.45 10.59
C MET A 1 -12.25 -21.34 9.16
N GLU A 2 -13.01 -20.70 8.27
CA GLU A 2 -12.61 -20.59 6.86
C GLU A 2 -11.63 -19.41 6.69
N ILE A 3 -10.44 -19.70 6.17
CA ILE A 3 -9.42 -18.70 5.83
C ILE A 3 -9.74 -18.20 4.42
N PRO A 4 -9.79 -16.86 4.19
CA PRO A 4 -10.03 -16.31 2.87
C PRO A 4 -8.99 -16.79 1.85
N LYS A 5 -9.44 -17.14 0.64
CA LYS A 5 -8.54 -17.54 -0.45
C LYS A 5 -8.48 -16.44 -1.51
N TYR A 6 -7.31 -15.89 -1.72
CA TYR A 6 -7.06 -14.86 -2.71
C TYR A 6 -6.30 -15.41 -3.91
N LYS A 7 -6.52 -14.83 -5.10
CA LYS A 7 -5.96 -15.31 -6.37
C LYS A 7 -5.19 -14.25 -7.14
N ILE A 8 -5.56 -12.98 -7.01
CA ILE A 8 -5.02 -11.89 -7.82
C ILE A 8 -4.79 -10.67 -6.94
N ALA A 9 -3.56 -10.16 -6.94
CA ALA A 9 -3.18 -8.96 -6.22
C ALA A 9 -2.80 -7.84 -7.19
N LEU A 10 -3.30 -6.63 -6.94
CA LEU A 10 -2.85 -5.39 -7.56
C LEU A 10 -2.10 -4.55 -6.51
N ILE A 11 -0.84 -4.23 -6.78
CA ILE A 11 -0.01 -3.37 -5.93
C ILE A 11 0.22 -2.04 -6.64
N VAL A 12 -0.36 -0.95 -6.14
CA VAL A 12 -0.25 0.40 -6.69
C VAL A 12 0.81 1.20 -5.92
N GLY A 13 1.72 1.85 -6.65
CA GLY A 13 2.93 2.44 -6.09
C GLY A 13 4.06 1.42 -5.98
N ALA A 14 4.19 0.57 -7.00
CA ALA A 14 5.19 -0.48 -7.05
C ALA A 14 6.62 0.09 -7.19
N GLY A 15 7.57 -0.54 -6.49
CA GLY A 15 8.99 -0.20 -6.48
C GLY A 15 9.84 -1.30 -5.85
N GLU A 16 11.13 -1.04 -5.66
CA GLU A 16 12.13 -2.02 -5.19
C GLU A 16 12.03 -2.38 -3.69
N GLY A 17 11.31 -1.59 -2.90
CA GLY A 17 11.19 -1.82 -1.44
C GLY A 17 10.05 -2.78 -1.09
N LEU A 18 9.19 -2.36 -0.17
CA LEU A 18 8.08 -3.16 0.35
C LEU A 18 7.19 -3.77 -0.75
N SER A 19 6.92 -3.03 -1.83
CA SER A 19 6.12 -3.57 -2.95
C SER A 19 6.77 -4.79 -3.60
N ALA A 20 8.11 -4.83 -3.68
CA ALA A 20 8.83 -5.99 -4.23
C ALA A 20 8.73 -7.19 -3.29
N SER A 21 8.88 -6.99 -1.99
CA SER A 21 8.71 -8.05 -0.97
C SER A 21 7.30 -8.61 -0.97
N LEU A 22 6.27 -7.74 -1.06
CA LEU A 22 4.88 -8.16 -1.21
C LEU A 22 4.66 -8.99 -2.49
N ALA A 23 5.20 -8.53 -3.63
CA ALA A 23 5.06 -9.22 -4.90
C ALA A 23 5.67 -10.63 -4.86
N ARG A 24 6.88 -10.76 -4.28
CA ARG A 24 7.56 -12.05 -4.08
C ARG A 24 6.76 -13.00 -3.19
N LEU A 25 6.30 -12.46 -2.05
CA LEU A 25 5.53 -13.26 -1.11
C LEU A 25 4.21 -13.74 -1.73
N PHE A 26 3.46 -12.85 -2.37
CA PHE A 26 2.19 -13.21 -3.02
C PHE A 26 2.41 -14.23 -4.15
N ALA A 27 3.42 -14.04 -5.00
CA ALA A 27 3.76 -15.01 -6.04
C ALA A 27 4.12 -16.39 -5.44
N LYS A 28 4.89 -16.42 -4.35
CA LYS A 28 5.22 -17.66 -3.62
C LYS A 28 3.99 -18.37 -3.07
N GLN A 29 2.94 -17.60 -2.73
CA GLN A 29 1.65 -18.14 -2.28
C GLN A 29 0.70 -18.52 -3.44
N GLY A 30 1.17 -18.47 -4.69
CA GLY A 30 0.37 -18.81 -5.86
C GLY A 30 -0.59 -17.71 -6.32
N ILE A 31 -0.45 -16.48 -5.81
CA ILE A 31 -1.25 -15.32 -6.19
C ILE A 31 -0.63 -14.67 -7.42
N ARG A 32 -1.41 -14.43 -8.47
CA ARG A 32 -0.98 -13.67 -9.64
C ARG A 32 -0.92 -12.18 -9.29
N VAL A 33 0.19 -11.51 -9.67
CA VAL A 33 0.46 -10.15 -9.24
C VAL A 33 0.45 -9.17 -10.40
N ALA A 34 -0.30 -8.09 -10.26
CA ALA A 34 -0.21 -6.87 -11.06
C ALA A 34 0.55 -5.80 -10.27
N LEU A 35 1.48 -5.11 -10.92
CA LEU A 35 2.27 -4.02 -10.36
C LEU A 35 1.95 -2.73 -11.11
N ALA A 36 1.53 -1.68 -10.42
CA ALA A 36 1.24 -0.40 -11.04
C ALA A 36 2.18 0.69 -10.53
N ALA A 37 2.78 1.43 -11.46
CA ALA A 37 3.66 2.56 -11.19
C ALA A 37 3.67 3.53 -12.37
N ARG A 38 4.06 4.79 -12.16
CA ARG A 38 4.23 5.77 -13.25
C ARG A 38 5.35 5.39 -14.22
N LYS A 39 6.41 4.75 -13.72
CA LYS A 39 7.58 4.30 -14.51
C LYS A 39 7.78 2.81 -14.27
N ILE A 40 7.42 2.01 -15.26
CA ILE A 40 7.42 0.54 -15.15
C ILE A 40 8.75 -0.11 -15.57
N GLU A 41 9.64 0.65 -16.19
CA GLU A 41 10.93 0.13 -16.68
C GLU A 41 11.77 -0.48 -15.58
N LYS A 42 11.68 0.08 -14.36
CA LYS A 42 12.38 -0.40 -13.16
C LYS A 42 11.82 -1.71 -12.61
N LEU A 43 10.62 -2.13 -13.03
CA LEU A 43 9.95 -3.33 -12.52
C LEU A 43 10.28 -4.59 -13.31
N GLY A 44 11.02 -4.48 -14.43
CA GLY A 44 11.28 -5.60 -15.33
C GLY A 44 11.98 -6.80 -14.67
N ALA A 45 12.94 -6.57 -13.77
CA ALA A 45 13.60 -7.65 -13.03
C ALA A 45 12.62 -8.36 -12.09
N LEU A 46 11.81 -7.60 -11.33
CA LEU A 46 10.81 -8.12 -10.42
C LEU A 46 9.72 -8.92 -11.17
N CYS A 47 9.28 -8.42 -12.33
CA CYS A 47 8.31 -9.13 -13.18
C CYS A 47 8.85 -10.49 -13.66
N ARG A 48 10.13 -10.56 -14.07
CA ARG A 48 10.74 -11.84 -14.48
C ARG A 48 10.89 -12.82 -13.31
N GLU A 49 11.21 -12.30 -12.14
CA GLU A 49 11.38 -13.11 -10.91
C GLU A 49 10.04 -13.70 -10.42
N THR A 50 8.98 -12.91 -10.46
CA THR A 50 7.71 -13.25 -9.80
C THR A 50 6.59 -13.68 -10.76
N GLY A 51 6.80 -13.54 -12.07
CA GLY A 51 5.74 -13.68 -13.06
C GLY A 51 4.71 -12.54 -13.06
N ALA A 52 4.97 -11.47 -12.30
CA ALA A 52 4.08 -10.32 -12.23
C ALA A 52 4.04 -9.54 -13.55
N ARG A 53 2.94 -8.84 -13.80
CA ARG A 53 2.79 -7.91 -14.94
C ARG A 53 2.79 -6.48 -14.45
N ALA A 54 3.49 -5.61 -15.17
CA ALA A 54 3.61 -4.20 -14.84
C ALA A 54 2.69 -3.35 -15.73
N PHE A 55 2.04 -2.34 -15.13
CA PHE A 55 1.11 -1.42 -15.77
C PHE A 55 1.50 0.01 -15.41
N ALA A 56 1.57 0.88 -16.41
CA ALA A 56 1.78 2.31 -16.19
C ALA A 56 0.49 2.95 -15.66
N CYS A 57 0.59 3.73 -14.58
CA CYS A 57 -0.55 4.46 -14.01
C CYS A 57 -0.07 5.58 -13.10
N ASP A 58 -0.59 6.80 -13.30
CA ASP A 58 -0.60 7.83 -12.27
C ASP A 58 -1.85 7.65 -11.40
N ALA A 59 -1.65 7.26 -10.16
CA ALA A 59 -2.74 7.00 -9.23
C ALA A 59 -3.54 8.27 -8.86
N THR A 60 -3.09 9.46 -9.23
CA THR A 60 -3.82 10.73 -9.01
C THR A 60 -4.79 11.07 -10.13
N ASP A 61 -4.75 10.34 -11.24
CA ASP A 61 -5.63 10.49 -12.40
C ASP A 61 -6.74 9.43 -12.37
N ALA A 62 -8.00 9.87 -12.30
CA ALA A 62 -9.14 8.97 -12.17
C ALA A 62 -9.34 8.07 -13.40
N ASP A 63 -9.11 8.61 -14.61
CA ASP A 63 -9.26 7.88 -15.87
C ASP A 63 -8.14 6.85 -16.03
N GLU A 64 -6.92 7.18 -15.61
CA GLU A 64 -5.81 6.22 -15.60
C GLU A 64 -6.04 5.09 -14.61
N VAL A 65 -6.58 5.38 -13.42
CA VAL A 65 -6.93 4.35 -12.44
C VAL A 65 -8.04 3.44 -12.95
N GLU A 66 -9.08 3.97 -13.58
CA GLU A 66 -10.14 3.14 -14.17
C GLU A 66 -9.59 2.26 -15.30
N ARG A 67 -8.77 2.83 -16.20
CA ARG A 67 -8.09 2.08 -17.27
C ARG A 67 -7.17 0.99 -16.72
N LEU A 68 -6.44 1.26 -15.63
CA LEU A 68 -5.59 0.28 -14.95
C LEU A 68 -6.40 -0.96 -14.55
N PHE A 69 -7.50 -0.76 -13.85
CA PHE A 69 -8.34 -1.89 -13.42
C PHE A 69 -8.88 -2.67 -14.62
N GLY A 70 -9.34 -1.99 -15.67
CA GLY A 70 -9.80 -2.65 -16.91
C GLY A 70 -8.70 -3.44 -17.62
N MET A 71 -7.46 -2.95 -17.63
CA MET A 71 -6.30 -3.68 -18.19
C MET A 71 -5.95 -4.90 -17.34
N VAL A 72 -5.88 -4.76 -16.02
CA VAL A 72 -5.60 -5.86 -15.10
C VAL A 72 -6.67 -6.96 -15.23
N GLU A 73 -7.95 -6.60 -15.31
CA GLU A 73 -9.05 -7.55 -15.49
C GLU A 73 -8.91 -8.36 -16.77
N ARG A 74 -8.60 -7.71 -17.89
CA ARG A 74 -8.44 -8.40 -19.18
C ARG A 74 -7.22 -9.32 -19.22
N GLU A 75 -6.14 -8.94 -18.59
CA GLU A 75 -4.85 -9.61 -18.74
C GLU A 75 -4.54 -10.64 -17.65
N ILE A 76 -5.09 -10.44 -16.45
CA ILE A 76 -4.81 -11.26 -15.27
C ILE A 76 -6.12 -11.76 -14.65
N GLY A 77 -7.13 -10.89 -14.55
CA GLY A 77 -8.42 -11.11 -13.91
C GLY A 77 -8.70 -10.06 -12.85
N THR A 78 -9.90 -10.10 -12.26
CA THR A 78 -10.35 -9.15 -11.25
C THR A 78 -9.52 -9.28 -9.96
N PRO A 79 -8.84 -8.21 -9.51
CA PRO A 79 -8.07 -8.25 -8.26
C PRO A 79 -8.99 -8.49 -7.05
N ASP A 80 -8.62 -9.44 -6.21
CA ASP A 80 -9.23 -9.70 -4.90
C ASP A 80 -8.35 -9.23 -3.73
N ILE A 81 -7.10 -8.81 -4.02
CA ILE A 81 -6.25 -8.02 -3.12
C ILE A 81 -5.84 -6.74 -3.85
N VAL A 82 -6.00 -5.60 -3.19
CA VAL A 82 -5.45 -4.31 -3.66
C VAL A 82 -4.63 -3.69 -2.56
N VAL A 83 -3.34 -3.42 -2.85
CA VAL A 83 -2.42 -2.74 -1.93
C VAL A 83 -2.13 -1.35 -2.47
N TYR A 84 -2.46 -0.31 -1.70
CA TYR A 84 -2.07 1.05 -2.00
C TYR A 84 -0.80 1.43 -1.23
N ASN A 85 0.33 1.46 -1.94
CA ASN A 85 1.66 1.75 -1.40
C ASN A 85 2.27 3.06 -1.92
N ALA A 86 1.56 3.79 -2.81
CA ALA A 86 2.03 5.06 -3.32
C ALA A 86 2.07 6.14 -2.21
N SER A 87 3.05 7.02 -2.29
CA SER A 87 3.26 8.06 -1.29
C SER A 87 3.91 9.30 -1.93
N GLY A 88 3.33 10.45 -1.69
CA GLY A 88 3.89 11.76 -2.04
C GLY A 88 4.61 12.39 -0.85
N ARG A 89 5.69 13.10 -1.11
CA ARG A 89 6.44 13.85 -0.09
C ARG A 89 6.89 15.19 -0.64
N ALA A 90 6.66 16.24 0.13
CA ALA A 90 7.36 17.52 0.03
C ALA A 90 7.94 17.80 1.43
N ARG A 91 9.21 18.17 1.50
CA ARG A 91 9.91 18.44 2.76
C ARG A 91 10.45 19.85 2.74
N GLY A 92 10.40 20.54 3.86
CA GLY A 92 10.96 21.87 4.02
C GLY A 92 10.45 22.58 5.25
N VAL A 93 11.01 23.74 5.52
CA VAL A 93 10.52 24.66 6.54
C VAL A 93 9.11 25.07 6.15
N PHE A 94 8.20 25.14 7.12
CA PHE A 94 6.76 25.30 6.86
C PHE A 94 6.44 26.55 6.02
N THR A 95 7.14 27.66 6.28
CA THR A 95 6.96 28.93 5.55
C THR A 95 7.43 28.87 4.10
N ASP A 96 8.31 27.93 3.76
CA ASP A 96 8.97 27.84 2.45
C ASP A 96 8.38 26.74 1.58
N LEU A 97 7.37 26.03 2.09
CA LEU A 97 6.71 24.96 1.35
C LEU A 97 5.97 25.54 0.12
N VAL A 98 6.22 24.91 -1.04
CA VAL A 98 5.54 25.27 -2.29
C VAL A 98 4.12 24.70 -2.29
N PRO A 99 3.04 25.52 -2.37
CA PRO A 99 1.66 25.02 -2.28
C PRO A 99 1.32 23.92 -3.30
N ALA A 100 1.83 24.01 -4.52
CA ALA A 100 1.59 23.00 -5.56
C ALA A 100 2.22 21.64 -5.20
N GLU A 101 3.42 21.62 -4.60
CA GLU A 101 4.06 20.37 -4.14
C GLU A 101 3.32 19.77 -2.95
N VAL A 102 2.79 20.62 -2.06
CA VAL A 102 1.93 20.17 -0.94
C VAL A 102 0.68 19.51 -1.47
N ALA A 103 -0.03 20.17 -2.41
CA ALA A 103 -1.22 19.61 -3.04
C ALA A 103 -0.92 18.27 -3.73
N GLN A 104 0.18 18.18 -4.48
CA GLN A 104 0.59 16.94 -5.14
C GLN A 104 0.93 15.82 -4.14
N ALA A 105 1.59 16.14 -3.03
CA ALA A 105 1.92 15.15 -2.00
C ALA A 105 0.65 14.55 -1.36
N ILE A 106 -0.37 15.39 -1.11
CA ILE A 106 -1.67 14.97 -0.60
C ILE A 106 -2.41 14.16 -1.67
N ALA A 107 -2.43 14.63 -2.91
CA ALA A 107 -3.07 13.94 -4.03
C ALA A 107 -2.51 12.51 -4.17
N VAL A 108 -1.20 12.34 -4.19
CA VAL A 108 -0.59 11.00 -4.27
C VAL A 108 -0.88 10.15 -3.03
N SER A 109 -0.79 10.73 -1.82
CA SER A 109 -0.89 9.91 -0.60
C SER A 109 -2.33 9.54 -0.23
N ALA A 110 -3.30 10.45 -0.45
CA ALA A 110 -4.68 10.29 -0.01
C ALA A 110 -5.67 10.14 -1.17
N PHE A 111 -5.72 11.11 -2.09
CA PHE A 111 -6.73 11.11 -3.16
C PHE A 111 -6.54 9.93 -4.12
N GLY A 112 -5.31 9.62 -4.52
CA GLY A 112 -5.01 8.44 -5.32
C GLY A 112 -5.38 7.13 -4.59
N GLY A 113 -5.17 7.10 -3.26
CA GLY A 113 -5.66 5.99 -2.42
C GLY A 113 -7.17 5.82 -2.49
N PHE A 114 -7.92 6.92 -2.47
CA PHE A 114 -9.38 6.91 -2.65
C PHE A 114 -9.78 6.39 -4.04
N LEU A 115 -9.17 6.89 -5.12
CA LEU A 115 -9.49 6.47 -6.49
C LEU A 115 -9.28 4.97 -6.69
N VAL A 116 -8.13 4.46 -6.25
CA VAL A 116 -7.78 3.04 -6.35
C VAL A 116 -8.72 2.18 -5.49
N ALA A 117 -8.96 2.59 -4.26
CA ALA A 117 -9.83 1.86 -3.35
C ALA A 117 -11.29 1.84 -3.82
N GLN A 118 -11.78 2.93 -4.42
CA GLN A 118 -13.13 2.99 -4.99
C GLN A 118 -13.29 1.99 -6.15
N GLN A 119 -12.33 1.93 -7.07
CA GLN A 119 -12.35 0.98 -8.17
C GLN A 119 -12.25 -0.48 -7.69
N ALA A 120 -11.45 -0.73 -6.65
CA ALA A 120 -11.38 -2.03 -6.00
C ALA A 120 -12.73 -2.41 -5.35
N ALA A 121 -13.31 -1.53 -4.55
CA ALA A 121 -14.57 -1.78 -3.86
C ALA A 121 -15.72 -2.06 -4.83
N LYS A 122 -15.85 -1.29 -5.93
CA LYS A 122 -16.86 -1.52 -6.97
C LYS A 122 -16.82 -2.95 -7.52
N ARG A 123 -15.64 -3.55 -7.62
CA ARG A 123 -15.41 -4.89 -8.17
C ARG A 123 -15.53 -6.01 -7.12
N MET A 124 -15.17 -5.73 -5.89
CA MET A 124 -15.18 -6.70 -4.79
C MET A 124 -16.55 -6.87 -4.14
N LEU A 125 -17.34 -5.79 -4.03
CA LEU A 125 -18.65 -5.79 -3.36
C LEU A 125 -19.65 -6.79 -3.95
N PRO A 126 -19.81 -6.95 -5.29
CA PRO A 126 -20.72 -7.94 -5.86
C PRO A 126 -20.40 -9.38 -5.43
N HIS A 127 -19.12 -9.66 -5.13
CA HIS A 127 -18.63 -10.97 -4.72
C HIS A 127 -18.58 -11.14 -3.19
N LYS A 128 -18.78 -10.05 -2.43
CA LYS A 128 -18.64 -10.01 -0.96
C LYS A 128 -17.30 -10.62 -0.50
N HIS A 129 -16.25 -10.38 -1.29
CA HIS A 129 -14.93 -10.95 -1.10
C HIS A 129 -13.85 -10.01 -1.64
N GLY A 130 -12.81 -9.78 -0.84
CA GLY A 130 -11.65 -8.98 -1.23
C GLY A 130 -10.97 -8.33 -0.04
N ALA A 131 -9.77 -7.79 -0.28
CA ALA A 131 -9.00 -7.04 0.70
C ALA A 131 -8.40 -5.77 0.08
N ILE A 132 -8.53 -4.65 0.78
CA ILE A 132 -7.95 -3.35 0.42
C ILE A 132 -7.00 -2.92 1.53
N LEU A 133 -5.71 -2.87 1.23
CA LEU A 133 -4.64 -2.65 2.20
C LEU A 133 -3.92 -1.34 1.91
N PHE A 134 -3.80 -0.48 2.91
CA PHE A 134 -3.13 0.81 2.80
C PHE A 134 -1.80 0.81 3.55
N THR A 135 -0.72 1.18 2.87
CA THR A 135 0.57 1.42 3.50
C THR A 135 0.61 2.81 4.10
N GLY A 136 0.47 2.88 5.40
CA GLY A 136 0.65 4.07 6.21
C GLY A 136 2.12 4.33 6.56
N ALA A 137 2.31 5.17 7.53
CA ALA A 137 3.64 5.52 8.09
C ALA A 137 3.45 6.05 9.52
N SER A 138 4.53 6.27 10.26
CA SER A 138 4.49 7.09 11.50
C SER A 138 3.72 8.40 11.29
N ALA A 139 3.86 9.00 10.11
CA ALA A 139 3.14 10.19 9.70
C ALA A 139 1.61 10.02 9.55
N SER A 140 1.08 8.81 9.72
CA SER A 140 -0.37 8.57 9.83
C SER A 140 -0.93 8.89 11.22
N VAL A 141 -0.08 8.94 12.24
CA VAL A 141 -0.45 9.10 13.65
C VAL A 141 0.35 10.18 14.37
N LYS A 142 1.45 10.66 13.77
CA LYS A 142 2.36 11.69 14.35
C LYS A 142 2.69 12.74 13.29
N GLY A 143 2.77 14.02 13.69
CA GLY A 143 3.38 15.08 12.90
C GLY A 143 4.85 15.27 13.26
N TYR A 144 5.70 15.54 12.27
CA TYR A 144 7.11 15.84 12.47
C TYR A 144 7.48 17.21 11.88
N PRO A 145 8.48 17.91 12.45
CA PRO A 145 9.01 19.12 11.84
C PRO A 145 9.39 18.87 10.37
N GLN A 146 9.18 19.88 9.52
CA GLN A 146 9.50 19.84 8.08
C GLN A 146 8.81 18.71 7.28
N SER A 147 7.73 18.15 7.80
CA SER A 147 7.04 16.98 7.20
C SER A 147 5.52 17.17 7.10
N ALA A 148 5.03 18.41 7.19
CA ALA A 148 3.60 18.71 7.20
C ALA A 148 2.83 18.09 6.00
N PRO A 149 3.30 18.20 4.72
CA PRO A 149 2.57 17.63 3.59
C PRO A 149 2.46 16.10 3.66
N PHE A 150 3.48 15.43 4.15
CA PHE A 150 3.47 13.99 4.32
C PHE A 150 2.50 13.55 5.43
N ALA A 151 2.49 14.27 6.57
CA ALA A 151 1.55 14.01 7.64
C ALA A 151 0.09 14.26 7.17
N MET A 152 -0.19 15.40 6.50
CA MET A 152 -1.53 15.68 5.95
C MET A 152 -2.02 14.54 5.07
N GLY A 153 -1.20 14.06 4.13
CA GLY A 153 -1.58 12.97 3.23
C GLY A 153 -1.78 11.63 3.95
N LYS A 154 -0.93 11.31 4.94
CA LYS A 154 -0.99 10.02 5.65
C LYS A 154 -2.10 9.98 6.71
N PHE A 155 -2.39 11.09 7.41
CA PHE A 155 -3.58 11.19 8.27
C PHE A 155 -4.87 11.07 7.45
N ALA A 156 -4.94 11.74 6.29
CA ALA A 156 -6.10 11.64 5.40
C ALA A 156 -6.28 10.19 4.88
N GLN A 157 -5.20 9.51 4.49
CA GLN A 157 -5.23 8.10 4.08
C GLN A 157 -5.73 7.19 5.21
N ARG A 158 -5.28 7.43 6.47
CA ARG A 158 -5.75 6.69 7.64
C ARG A 158 -7.24 6.89 7.89
N GLY A 159 -7.70 8.15 7.79
CA GLY A 159 -9.13 8.48 7.93
C GLY A 159 -9.98 7.79 6.86
N LEU A 160 -9.52 7.77 5.60
CA LEU A 160 -10.15 7.02 4.51
C LEU A 160 -10.25 5.54 4.85
N ALA A 161 -9.14 4.90 5.21
CA ALA A 161 -9.10 3.46 5.54
C ALA A 161 -10.04 3.12 6.71
N GLN A 162 -10.09 3.97 7.74
CA GLN A 162 -10.98 3.77 8.89
C GLN A 162 -12.46 3.88 8.51
N SER A 163 -12.84 4.84 7.69
CA SER A 163 -14.20 5.00 7.18
C SER A 163 -14.61 3.78 6.35
N MET A 164 -13.76 3.39 5.40
CA MET A 164 -13.97 2.23 4.54
C MET A 164 -14.07 0.94 5.33
N ALA A 165 -13.24 0.74 6.35
CA ALA A 165 -13.31 -0.46 7.20
C ALA A 165 -14.69 -0.60 7.87
N ARG A 166 -15.25 0.50 8.39
CA ARG A 166 -16.59 0.48 8.98
C ARG A 166 -17.70 0.20 7.99
N GLU A 167 -17.59 0.73 6.79
CA GLU A 167 -18.61 0.59 5.76
C GLU A 167 -18.55 -0.75 5.03
N LEU A 168 -17.35 -1.21 4.68
CA LEU A 168 -17.15 -2.33 3.75
C LEU A 168 -16.91 -3.68 4.46
N SER A 169 -16.39 -3.70 5.70
CA SER A 169 -16.17 -4.97 6.42
C SER A 169 -17.46 -5.74 6.67
N PRO A 170 -18.61 -5.11 7.04
CA PRO A 170 -19.87 -5.81 7.13
C PRO A 170 -20.36 -6.41 5.80
N GLN A 171 -19.83 -5.89 4.68
CA GLN A 171 -20.16 -6.33 3.32
C GLN A 171 -19.16 -7.37 2.79
N GLY A 172 -18.22 -7.84 3.64
CA GLY A 172 -17.28 -8.92 3.31
C GLY A 172 -15.97 -8.46 2.66
N ILE A 173 -15.65 -7.16 2.70
CA ILE A 173 -14.38 -6.61 2.19
C ILE A 173 -13.48 -6.26 3.37
N HIS A 174 -12.31 -6.89 3.45
CA HIS A 174 -11.33 -6.61 4.49
C HIS A 174 -10.54 -5.34 4.16
N VAL A 175 -10.69 -4.30 4.95
CA VAL A 175 -9.92 -3.05 4.80
C VAL A 175 -8.96 -2.93 5.97
N ALA A 176 -7.64 -2.80 5.66
CA ALA A 176 -6.63 -2.65 6.71
C ALA A 176 -5.61 -1.55 6.38
N HIS A 177 -5.16 -0.85 7.41
CA HIS A 177 -4.16 0.20 7.38
C HIS A 177 -2.93 -0.22 8.18
N PHE A 178 -1.73 -0.10 7.58
CA PHE A 178 -0.48 -0.49 8.21
C PHE A 178 0.33 0.76 8.56
N VAL A 179 0.47 1.06 9.84
CA VAL A 179 1.35 2.12 10.31
C VAL A 179 2.79 1.58 10.32
N ILE A 180 3.59 2.02 9.36
CA ILE A 180 5.01 1.67 9.29
C ILE A 180 5.80 2.74 10.05
N ASP A 181 6.10 2.45 11.32
CA ASP A 181 6.74 3.40 12.21
C ASP A 181 8.25 3.15 12.27
N GLY A 182 8.96 3.63 11.26
CA GLY A 182 10.42 3.52 11.12
C GLY A 182 10.89 3.55 9.67
N GLY A 183 12.20 3.51 9.51
CA GLY A 183 12.83 3.42 8.19
C GLY A 183 12.77 1.99 7.64
N ILE A 184 12.29 1.79 6.42
CA ILE A 184 12.35 0.50 5.74
C ILE A 184 13.73 0.36 5.06
N ARG A 185 14.39 -0.77 5.23
CA ARG A 185 15.64 -1.11 4.52
C ARG A 185 15.40 -1.15 3.01
N SER A 186 16.39 -0.70 2.25
CA SER A 186 16.42 -0.78 0.79
C SER A 186 17.86 -0.65 0.29
N THR A 187 18.07 -0.79 -1.02
CA THR A 187 19.38 -0.54 -1.65
C THR A 187 19.88 0.88 -1.40
N ALA A 188 18.98 1.86 -1.33
CA ALA A 188 19.30 3.27 -1.05
C ALA A 188 19.32 3.63 0.45
N ARG A 189 18.85 2.73 1.31
CA ARG A 189 18.78 2.94 2.76
C ARG A 189 19.26 1.69 3.48
N VAL A 190 20.55 1.68 3.74
CA VAL A 190 21.24 0.58 4.41
C VAL A 190 21.16 0.75 5.92
N GLU A 191 20.90 -0.34 6.61
CA GLU A 191 20.91 -0.39 8.07
C GLU A 191 22.33 -0.15 8.60
N PRO A 192 22.52 0.68 9.66
CA PRO A 192 23.83 0.87 10.27
C PRO A 192 24.37 -0.42 10.87
N ALA A 193 25.64 -0.75 10.58
CA ALA A 193 26.25 -2.00 11.05
C ALA A 193 26.39 -2.07 12.59
N ASP A 194 26.47 -0.93 13.25
CA ASP A 194 26.53 -0.78 14.71
C ASP A 194 25.17 -0.82 15.41
N ARG A 195 24.08 -0.86 14.63
CA ARG A 195 22.70 -0.89 15.14
C ARG A 195 21.85 -1.88 14.36
N PRO A 196 22.07 -3.19 14.53
CA PRO A 196 21.28 -4.22 13.87
C PRO A 196 19.81 -4.14 14.32
N ASP A 197 18.90 -4.46 13.39
CA ASP A 197 17.45 -4.40 13.57
C ASP A 197 16.90 -3.02 13.96
N SER A 198 17.66 -1.94 13.65
CA SER A 198 17.19 -0.56 13.83
C SER A 198 16.31 -0.06 12.67
N MET A 199 16.17 -0.85 11.64
CA MET A 199 15.31 -0.58 10.48
C MET A 199 14.35 -1.74 10.23
N LEU A 200 13.20 -1.42 9.64
CA LEU A 200 12.21 -2.41 9.25
C LEU A 200 12.69 -3.21 8.04
N ASP A 201 12.64 -4.53 8.15
CA ASP A 201 12.83 -5.44 7.04
C ASP A 201 11.58 -5.46 6.15
N PRO A 202 11.69 -5.18 4.84
CA PRO A 202 10.53 -5.20 3.95
C PRO A 202 9.89 -6.59 3.83
N ASP A 203 10.63 -7.68 4.00
CA ASP A 203 10.08 -9.04 3.98
C ASP A 203 9.30 -9.34 5.26
N ALA A 204 9.77 -8.88 6.42
CA ALA A 204 9.03 -8.99 7.68
C ALA A 204 7.72 -8.16 7.66
N ILE A 205 7.76 -6.98 7.03
CA ILE A 205 6.53 -6.20 6.81
C ILE A 205 5.58 -6.98 5.89
N ALA A 206 6.07 -7.52 4.78
CA ALA A 206 5.24 -8.28 3.83
C ALA A 206 4.60 -9.50 4.50
N LEU A 207 5.31 -10.18 5.41
CA LEU A 207 4.75 -11.27 6.21
C LEU A 207 3.59 -10.80 7.11
N SER A 208 3.69 -9.60 7.67
CA SER A 208 2.61 -9.00 8.47
C SER A 208 1.36 -8.72 7.63
N TYR A 209 1.53 -8.25 6.37
CA TYR A 209 0.41 -8.11 5.43
C TYR A 209 -0.25 -9.46 5.14
N TRP A 210 0.57 -10.50 4.91
CA TRP A 210 0.07 -11.84 4.67
C TRP A 210 -0.71 -12.38 5.87
N ASN A 211 -0.20 -12.20 7.08
CA ASN A 211 -0.88 -12.63 8.30
C ASN A 211 -2.26 -11.96 8.48
N VAL A 212 -2.37 -10.68 8.13
CA VAL A 212 -3.66 -9.96 8.13
C VAL A 212 -4.61 -10.54 7.10
N LEU A 213 -4.13 -10.85 5.89
CA LEU A 213 -4.94 -11.49 4.84
C LEU A 213 -5.45 -12.89 5.24
N GLN A 214 -4.77 -13.60 6.13
CA GLN A 214 -5.15 -14.93 6.60
C GLN A 214 -6.15 -14.90 7.79
N GLN A 215 -6.53 -13.72 8.26
CA GLN A 215 -7.45 -13.61 9.39
C GLN A 215 -8.88 -14.04 9.00
N PRO A 216 -9.55 -14.82 9.87
CA PRO A 216 -10.97 -15.11 9.67
C PRO A 216 -11.81 -13.84 9.89
N ARG A 217 -12.97 -13.78 9.24
CA ARG A 217 -13.89 -12.63 9.30
C ARG A 217 -14.31 -12.24 10.73
N SER A 218 -14.28 -13.17 11.67
CA SER A 218 -14.62 -12.93 13.07
C SER A 218 -13.57 -12.12 13.85
N ALA A 219 -12.38 -11.89 13.27
CA ALA A 219 -11.26 -11.21 13.94
C ALA A 219 -10.39 -10.44 12.95
N TRP A 220 -10.99 -9.61 12.11
CA TRP A 220 -10.28 -8.78 11.17
C TRP A 220 -9.63 -7.57 11.84
N THR A 221 -8.34 -7.40 11.60
CA THR A 221 -7.58 -6.19 11.94
C THR A 221 -7.87 -5.08 10.93
N TRP A 222 -8.29 -3.90 11.40
CA TRP A 222 -8.41 -2.73 10.52
C TRP A 222 -7.14 -1.83 10.57
N GLU A 223 -6.35 -1.90 11.65
CA GLU A 223 -5.09 -1.15 11.76
C GLU A 223 -4.05 -1.98 12.50
N LEU A 224 -2.82 -1.98 11.99
CA LEU A 224 -1.66 -2.65 12.56
C LEU A 224 -0.46 -1.70 12.51
N GLU A 225 0.25 -1.52 13.63
CA GLU A 225 1.49 -0.76 13.70
C GLU A 225 2.70 -1.69 13.74
N LEU A 226 3.70 -1.41 12.91
CA LEU A 226 4.97 -2.13 12.83
C LEU A 226 6.12 -1.15 13.03
N ARG A 227 7.08 -1.51 13.89
CA ARG A 227 8.26 -0.72 14.18
C ARG A 227 9.46 -1.60 14.47
N PRO A 228 10.71 -1.11 14.30
CA PRO A 228 11.89 -1.75 14.85
C PRO A 228 11.76 -1.83 16.39
N TRP A 229 12.28 -2.90 16.99
CA TRP A 229 12.19 -3.09 18.44
C TRP A 229 12.91 -2.01 19.27
N VAL A 230 13.86 -1.30 18.66
CA VAL A 230 14.61 -0.18 19.26
C VAL A 230 13.99 1.20 19.03
N GLU A 231 12.88 1.29 18.25
CA GLU A 231 12.20 2.56 17.97
C GLU A 231 11.54 3.09 19.25
N LYS A 232 11.71 4.39 19.51
CA LYS A 232 11.13 5.04 20.68
C LYS A 232 9.69 5.48 20.39
N PHE A 233 8.85 5.32 21.40
CA PHE A 233 7.45 5.78 21.38
C PHE A 233 7.37 7.31 21.43
#